data_398c793aed5d9b480e97bd86d409f0eb
#
_entry.id   398c793aed5d9b480e97bd86d409f0eb
#
_cell.length_a   1.000
_cell.length_b   1.000
_cell.length_c   1.000
_cell.angle_alpha   90.00
_cell.angle_beta   90.00
_cell.angle_gamma   90.00
#
_symmetry.space_group_name_H-M   'P 1'
#
loop_
_entity.id
_entity.type
_entity.pdbx_description
1 polymer ?
#
loop_
_entity_poly.entity_id
_entity_poly.type
_entity_poly.pdbx_seq_one_letter_code
_entity_poly.pdbx_strand_id
1 'polypeptide(L)'
;VNWCFKEKYKMTPETRDERFAVETESPIKYNGDIVISSFFQVLKSEKWVDATISANIKTASGGRLCDARFTDAASYWFDVNVGRNLWKSADGKASIRMQALAGFYCWMTNDMVHRQNDAISYGVGFTGKYRGFTLATNLAGFYGYENNGDRPIHWRNNLRYEIKKNIISFRYTHGMKDNLYETYSLGYIRCF
;
A
#
# COMPACT_ATOMS: atom_id res chain seq x y z
N VAL A 1 8.87 2.11 12.03
CA VAL A 1 9.33 0.81 11.54
C VAL A 1 8.13 -0.07 11.29
N ASN A 2 8.10 -0.77 10.15
CA ASN A 2 7.11 -1.80 9.83
C ASN A 2 7.85 -3.12 9.60
N TRP A 3 7.31 -4.19 10.15
CA TRP A 3 7.84 -5.53 10.01
C TRP A 3 6.75 -6.48 9.50
N CYS A 4 6.97 -7.06 8.31
CA CYS A 4 6.12 -8.12 7.78
C CYS A 4 6.63 -9.46 8.36
N PHE A 5 5.84 -10.08 9.23
CA PHE A 5 6.21 -11.33 9.90
C PHE A 5 5.62 -12.57 9.25
N LYS A 6 4.68 -12.41 8.35
CA LYS A 6 4.07 -13.51 7.61
C LYS A 6 3.60 -13.05 6.24
N GLU A 7 3.98 -13.82 5.24
CA GLU A 7 3.54 -13.64 3.85
C GLU A 7 3.16 -15.00 3.27
N LYS A 8 2.08 -15.04 2.52
CA LYS A 8 1.61 -16.24 1.82
C LYS A 8 1.25 -15.87 0.39
N TYR A 9 1.83 -16.56 -0.57
CA TYR A 9 1.45 -16.50 -1.97
C TYR A 9 0.48 -17.62 -2.31
N LYS A 10 -0.58 -17.30 -3.02
CA LYS A 10 -1.54 -18.26 -3.56
C LYS A 10 -1.23 -18.49 -5.04
N MET A 11 -0.02 -18.98 -5.32
CA MET A 11 0.42 -19.36 -6.64
C MET A 11 0.45 -20.87 -6.78
N THR A 12 0.08 -21.37 -7.95
CA THR A 12 0.39 -22.76 -8.33
C THR A 12 1.87 -22.86 -8.69
N PRO A 13 2.47 -24.07 -8.66
CA PRO A 13 3.86 -24.26 -9.10
C PRO A 13 4.10 -23.70 -10.51
N GLU A 14 3.17 -23.92 -11.43
CA GLU A 14 3.26 -23.47 -12.82
C GLU A 14 3.31 -21.93 -12.91
N THR A 15 2.38 -21.24 -12.26
CA THR A 15 2.35 -19.75 -12.25
C THR A 15 3.53 -19.14 -11.51
N ARG A 16 4.11 -19.84 -10.54
CA ARG A 16 5.34 -19.42 -9.87
C ARG A 16 6.52 -19.49 -10.84
N ASP A 17 6.64 -20.58 -11.57
CA ASP A 17 7.79 -20.84 -12.44
C ASP A 17 7.79 -19.93 -13.68
N GLU A 18 6.61 -19.37 -14.05
CA GLU A 18 6.47 -18.34 -15.09
C GLU A 18 6.95 -16.95 -14.63
N ARG A 19 7.13 -16.73 -13.33
CA ARG A 19 7.52 -15.42 -12.80
C ARG A 19 9.01 -15.31 -12.64
N PHE A 20 9.55 -14.22 -13.17
CA PHE A 20 10.96 -13.86 -13.03
C PHE A 20 11.32 -13.60 -11.55
N ALA A 21 12.46 -14.10 -11.13
CA ALA A 21 13.05 -13.86 -9.81
C ALA A 21 12.12 -14.14 -8.61
N VAL A 22 11.22 -15.12 -8.71
CA VAL A 22 10.45 -15.58 -7.56
C VAL A 22 11.31 -16.44 -6.66
N GLU A 23 11.39 -16.08 -5.39
CA GLU A 23 12.10 -16.85 -4.38
C GLU A 23 11.30 -18.08 -3.98
N THR A 24 11.89 -19.25 -4.08
CA THR A 24 11.26 -20.54 -3.77
C THR A 24 11.69 -21.12 -2.41
N GLU A 25 12.77 -20.61 -1.84
CA GLU A 25 13.26 -21.06 -0.54
C GLU A 25 12.52 -20.37 0.61
N SER A 26 12.29 -21.11 1.69
CA SER A 26 11.64 -20.59 2.89
C SER A 26 12.42 -21.06 4.14
N PRO A 27 12.61 -20.17 5.14
CA PRO A 27 12.15 -18.79 5.25
C PRO A 27 13.01 -17.81 4.45
N ILE A 28 12.37 -16.83 3.82
CA ILE A 28 13.05 -15.76 3.10
C ILE A 28 13.35 -14.61 4.07
N LYS A 29 14.58 -14.16 4.08
CA LYS A 29 15.03 -13.00 4.86
C LYS A 29 15.69 -12.00 3.92
N TYR A 30 15.12 -10.81 3.79
CA TYR A 30 15.69 -9.73 3.00
C TYR A 30 15.23 -8.38 3.51
N ASN A 31 15.93 -7.32 3.12
CA ASN A 31 15.52 -5.95 3.38
C ASN A 31 14.64 -5.47 2.23
N GLY A 32 13.56 -4.77 2.55
CA GLY A 32 12.75 -4.09 1.55
C GLY A 32 13.41 -2.82 1.05
N ASP A 33 12.84 -2.26 -0.02
CA ASP A 33 13.31 -1.02 -0.62
C ASP A 33 13.01 0.20 0.25
N ILE A 34 13.84 1.22 0.12
CA ILE A 34 13.61 2.53 0.72
C ILE A 34 12.59 3.28 -0.13
N VAL A 35 11.56 3.81 0.51
CA VAL A 35 10.54 4.65 -0.11
C VAL A 35 10.63 6.05 0.45
N ILE A 36 10.72 7.03 -0.43
CA ILE A 36 10.68 8.46 -0.12
C ILE A 36 9.35 9.00 -0.63
N SER A 37 8.59 9.63 0.25
CA SER A 37 7.26 10.17 -0.06
C SER A 37 7.16 11.63 0.34
N SER A 38 6.57 12.43 -0.55
CA SER A 38 6.21 13.82 -0.31
C SER A 38 4.70 13.98 -0.41
N PHE A 39 4.11 14.70 0.53
CA PHE A 39 2.67 14.92 0.59
C PHE A 39 2.39 16.41 0.63
N PHE A 40 1.53 16.88 -0.27
CA PHE A 40 1.12 18.27 -0.39
C PHE A 40 -0.39 18.39 -0.17
N GLN A 41 -0.79 19.00 0.94
CA GLN A 41 -2.18 19.30 1.20
C GLN A 41 -2.60 20.47 0.30
N VAL A 42 -3.35 20.20 -0.76
CA VAL A 42 -3.78 21.22 -1.72
C VAL A 42 -5.15 21.81 -1.42
N LEU A 43 -5.98 21.04 -0.72
CA LEU A 43 -7.30 21.51 -0.28
C LEU A 43 -7.59 20.95 1.11
N LYS A 44 -8.03 21.82 2.02
CA LYS A 44 -8.53 21.46 3.33
C LYS A 44 -9.89 22.13 3.53
N SER A 45 -10.94 21.33 3.63
CA SER A 45 -12.29 21.85 3.78
C SER A 45 -13.12 20.97 4.72
N GLU A 46 -13.79 21.58 5.67
CA GLU A 46 -14.74 20.88 6.53
C GLU A 46 -16.07 20.58 5.83
N LYS A 47 -16.44 21.38 4.82
CA LYS A 47 -17.74 21.29 4.13
C LYS A 47 -17.70 20.38 2.91
N TRP A 48 -16.58 20.33 2.21
CA TRP A 48 -16.44 19.60 0.95
C TRP A 48 -15.54 18.37 1.13
N VAL A 49 -14.39 18.39 0.52
CA VAL A 49 -13.38 17.33 0.60
C VAL A 49 -12.02 17.93 0.94
N ASP A 50 -11.21 17.17 1.64
CA ASP A 50 -9.77 17.43 1.69
C ASP A 50 -9.12 16.79 0.48
N ALA A 51 -8.09 17.42 -0.07
CA ALA A 51 -7.31 16.84 -1.15
C ALA A 51 -5.81 16.96 -0.85
N THR A 52 -5.09 15.90 -1.15
CA THR A 52 -3.63 15.80 -1.00
C THR A 52 -3.05 15.21 -2.27
N ILE A 53 -1.98 15.80 -2.77
CA ILE A 53 -1.17 15.22 -3.84
C ILE A 53 0.02 14.52 -3.18
N SER A 54 0.35 13.32 -3.61
CA SER A 54 1.56 12.62 -3.18
C SER A 54 2.47 12.34 -4.37
N ALA A 55 3.77 12.47 -4.12
CA ALA A 55 4.84 12.04 -5.03
C ALA A 55 5.73 11.05 -4.27
N ASN A 56 5.95 9.90 -4.87
CA ASN A 56 6.61 8.79 -4.21
C ASN A 56 7.68 8.20 -5.12
N ILE A 57 8.83 7.90 -4.54
CA ILE A 57 9.94 7.23 -5.20
C ILE A 57 10.36 6.06 -4.31
N LYS A 58 10.47 4.89 -4.91
CA LYS A 58 11.04 3.70 -4.30
C LYS A 58 12.36 3.38 -4.97
N THR A 59 13.40 3.23 -4.20
CA THR A 59 14.74 2.89 -4.70
C THR A 59 14.89 1.38 -4.87
N ALA A 60 15.81 0.93 -5.72
CA ALA A 60 16.25 -0.45 -5.80
C ALA A 60 17.34 -0.69 -4.74
N SER A 61 16.96 -0.69 -3.46
CA SER A 61 17.87 -0.85 -2.32
C SER A 61 17.58 -2.11 -1.49
N GLY A 62 16.68 -2.94 -1.96
CA GLY A 62 16.32 -4.20 -1.34
C GLY A 62 17.42 -5.25 -1.44
N GLY A 63 17.32 -6.28 -0.64
CA GLY A 63 18.32 -7.33 -0.62
C GLY A 63 18.21 -8.34 -1.76
N ARG A 64 17.10 -8.39 -2.47
CA ARG A 64 16.85 -9.34 -3.57
C ARG A 64 15.82 -8.82 -4.56
N LEU A 65 16.12 -8.98 -5.84
CA LEU A 65 15.14 -8.74 -6.91
C LEU A 65 14.02 -9.80 -6.84
N CYS A 66 12.79 -9.34 -6.81
CA CYS A 66 11.63 -10.21 -6.86
C CYS A 66 10.45 -9.46 -7.52
N ASP A 67 10.03 -9.90 -8.68
CA ASP A 67 8.91 -9.29 -9.42
C ASP A 67 7.57 -9.45 -8.71
N ALA A 68 7.35 -10.58 -8.04
CA ALA A 68 6.13 -10.83 -7.28
C ALA A 68 5.93 -9.86 -6.09
N ARG A 69 6.99 -9.24 -5.62
CA ARG A 69 6.97 -8.28 -4.51
C ARG A 69 7.37 -6.87 -4.93
N PHE A 70 7.90 -6.72 -6.13
CA PHE A 70 8.53 -5.49 -6.62
C PHE A 70 9.63 -4.98 -5.67
N THR A 71 10.44 -5.91 -5.11
CA THR A 71 11.60 -5.59 -4.27
C THR A 71 12.87 -5.56 -5.10
N ASP A 72 13.85 -4.75 -4.67
CA ASP A 72 15.06 -4.41 -5.41
C ASP A 72 14.74 -3.86 -6.81
N ALA A 73 13.64 -3.11 -6.87
CA ALA A 73 13.10 -2.55 -8.10
C ALA A 73 12.77 -1.07 -7.88
N ALA A 74 13.36 -0.21 -8.70
CA ALA A 74 13.04 1.21 -8.68
C ALA A 74 11.61 1.44 -9.18
N SER A 75 10.83 2.22 -8.45
CA SER A 75 9.44 2.54 -8.75
C SER A 75 9.16 4.00 -8.45
N TYR A 76 8.16 4.57 -9.10
CA TYR A 76 7.62 5.86 -8.72
C TYR A 76 6.11 5.90 -8.93
N TRP A 77 5.43 6.72 -8.16
CA TRP A 77 3.99 6.95 -8.33
C TRP A 77 3.57 8.32 -7.83
N PHE A 78 2.52 8.81 -8.45
CA PHE A 78 1.89 10.09 -8.12
C PHE A 78 0.42 9.86 -7.92
N ASP A 79 -0.12 10.34 -6.80
CA ASP A 79 -1.53 10.15 -6.46
C ASP A 79 -2.17 11.45 -6.05
N VAL A 80 -3.43 11.59 -6.42
CA VAL A 80 -4.37 12.53 -5.83
C VAL A 80 -5.27 11.76 -4.88
N ASN A 81 -5.23 12.13 -3.62
CA ASN A 81 -6.05 11.55 -2.58
C ASN A 81 -7.10 12.56 -2.16
N VAL A 82 -8.37 12.18 -2.19
CA VAL A 82 -9.47 12.98 -1.70
C VAL A 82 -10.17 12.27 -0.55
N GLY A 83 -10.70 13.03 0.39
CA GLY A 83 -11.42 12.43 1.50
C GLY A 83 -12.32 13.41 2.23
N ARG A 84 -13.34 12.86 2.90
CA ARG A 84 -14.31 13.61 3.67
C ARG A 84 -14.69 12.86 4.94
N ASN A 85 -14.86 13.61 6.04
CA ASN A 85 -15.50 13.05 7.22
C ASN A 85 -17.01 12.97 6.96
N LEU A 86 -17.53 11.75 6.98
CA LEU A 86 -18.97 11.49 6.88
C LEU A 86 -19.67 11.78 8.19
N TRP A 87 -18.96 11.53 9.30
CA TRP A 87 -19.45 11.75 10.64
C TRP A 87 -18.29 12.00 11.62
N LYS A 88 -18.54 12.88 12.59
CA LYS A 88 -17.69 13.12 13.75
C LYS A 88 -18.55 13.26 15.00
N SER A 89 -18.13 12.66 16.12
CA SER A 89 -18.75 12.91 17.42
C SER A 89 -18.49 14.33 17.90
N ALA A 90 -19.41 14.86 18.71
CA ALA A 90 -19.30 16.22 19.27
C ALA A 90 -18.04 16.40 20.14
N ASP A 91 -17.59 15.35 20.82
CA ASP A 91 -16.38 15.36 21.65
C ASP A 91 -15.09 15.08 20.85
N GLY A 92 -15.19 14.91 19.52
CA GLY A 92 -14.06 14.65 18.64
C GLY A 92 -13.38 13.30 18.79
N LYS A 93 -13.86 12.43 19.70
CA LYS A 93 -13.22 11.13 19.99
C LYS A 93 -13.56 10.03 19.02
N ALA A 94 -14.61 10.22 18.22
CA ALA A 94 -15.02 9.26 17.22
C ALA A 94 -15.25 9.93 15.85
N SER A 95 -14.93 9.25 14.77
CA SER A 95 -15.20 9.75 13.42
C SER A 95 -15.21 8.62 12.39
N ILE A 96 -15.95 8.82 11.32
CA ILE A 96 -15.93 7.98 10.13
C ILE A 96 -15.57 8.87 8.94
N ARG A 97 -14.53 8.49 8.22
CA ARG A 97 -14.03 9.19 7.03
C ARG A 97 -14.05 8.25 5.83
N MET A 98 -14.53 8.73 4.71
CA MET A 98 -14.38 8.11 3.39
C MET A 98 -13.23 8.75 2.65
N GLN A 99 -12.52 7.97 1.84
CA GLN A 99 -11.39 8.44 1.03
C GLN A 99 -11.33 7.70 -0.30
N ALA A 100 -10.81 8.39 -1.31
CA ALA A 100 -10.54 7.83 -2.63
C ALA A 100 -9.19 8.33 -3.14
N LEU A 101 -8.58 7.53 -4.01
CA LEU A 101 -7.29 7.78 -4.63
C LEU A 101 -7.38 7.51 -6.12
N ALA A 102 -6.75 8.36 -6.91
CA ALA A 102 -6.45 8.11 -8.31
C ALA A 102 -5.06 8.64 -8.63
N GLY A 103 -4.33 7.95 -9.49
CA GLY A 103 -2.97 8.34 -9.81
C GLY A 103 -2.34 7.51 -10.91
N PHE A 104 -1.04 7.64 -11.00
CA PHE A 104 -0.19 6.93 -11.93
C PHE A 104 0.88 6.14 -11.16
N TYR A 105 1.15 4.92 -11.55
CA TYR A 105 2.09 4.02 -10.92
C TYR A 105 3.00 3.34 -11.93
N CYS A 106 4.31 3.46 -11.73
CA CYS A 106 5.31 2.69 -12.43
C CYS A 106 6.00 1.78 -11.41
N TRP A 107 5.80 0.47 -11.50
CA TRP A 107 6.18 -0.46 -10.42
C TRP A 107 7.60 -1.02 -10.51
N MET A 108 8.18 -1.10 -11.71
CA MET A 108 9.54 -1.61 -11.91
C MET A 108 10.22 -0.93 -13.10
N THR A 109 10.98 0.14 -12.86
CA THR A 109 11.70 0.84 -13.95
C THR A 109 12.93 0.08 -14.46
N ASN A 110 13.42 -0.87 -13.68
CA ASN A 110 14.61 -1.68 -13.98
C ASN A 110 14.26 -3.10 -14.47
N ASP A 111 13.00 -3.36 -14.78
CA ASP A 111 12.60 -4.62 -15.40
C ASP A 111 13.01 -4.61 -16.88
N MET A 112 13.82 -5.60 -17.26
CA MET A 112 14.30 -5.76 -18.64
C MET A 112 13.46 -6.75 -19.47
N VAL A 113 12.62 -7.54 -18.83
CA VAL A 113 11.82 -8.60 -19.45
C VAL A 113 10.45 -8.07 -19.86
N HIS A 114 9.82 -7.29 -18.99
CA HIS A 114 8.51 -6.68 -19.20
C HIS A 114 8.70 -5.19 -19.47
N ARG A 115 8.51 -4.75 -20.68
CA ARG A 115 8.75 -3.35 -21.07
C ARG A 115 7.69 -2.39 -20.57
N GLN A 116 6.50 -2.90 -20.30
CA GLN A 116 5.37 -2.10 -19.85
C GLN A 116 5.20 -2.27 -18.33
N ASN A 117 5.48 -1.21 -17.61
CA ASN A 117 5.41 -1.17 -16.15
C ASN A 117 4.57 0.01 -15.63
N ASP A 118 3.85 0.68 -16.51
CA ASP A 118 3.01 1.82 -16.23
C ASP A 118 1.56 1.43 -16.01
N ALA A 119 0.90 2.05 -15.04
CA ALA A 119 -0.50 1.79 -14.76
C ALA A 119 -1.19 3.01 -14.14
N ILE A 120 -2.50 3.04 -14.28
CA ILE A 120 -3.35 3.95 -13.51
C ILE A 120 -3.61 3.32 -12.14
N SER A 121 -3.23 4.00 -11.06
CA SER A 121 -3.56 3.61 -9.70
C SER A 121 -4.92 4.14 -9.28
N TYR A 122 -5.64 3.36 -8.47
CA TYR A 122 -6.94 3.74 -7.94
C TYR A 122 -7.19 3.10 -6.57
N GLY A 123 -8.09 3.72 -5.81
CA GLY A 123 -8.49 3.14 -4.53
C GLY A 123 -9.63 3.88 -3.87
N VAL A 124 -10.34 3.16 -3.02
CA VAL A 124 -11.38 3.70 -2.13
C VAL A 124 -11.20 3.10 -0.75
N GLY A 125 -11.62 3.83 0.27
CA GLY A 125 -11.50 3.30 1.63
C GLY A 125 -12.28 4.10 2.66
N PHE A 126 -12.32 3.51 3.85
CA PHE A 126 -12.91 4.10 5.04
C PHE A 126 -11.92 4.08 6.19
N THR A 127 -11.96 5.12 6.99
CA THR A 127 -11.21 5.20 8.24
C THR A 127 -12.17 5.50 9.39
N GLY A 128 -12.26 4.59 10.32
CA GLY A 128 -12.97 4.77 11.58
C GLY A 128 -11.99 5.10 12.71
N LYS A 129 -12.30 6.10 13.53
CA LYS A 129 -11.55 6.43 14.74
C LYS A 129 -12.44 6.32 15.96
N TYR A 130 -11.92 5.76 17.04
CA TYR A 130 -12.58 5.72 18.34
C TYR A 130 -11.57 5.63 19.47
N ARG A 131 -11.50 6.63 20.36
CA ARG A 131 -10.70 6.65 21.61
C ARG A 131 -9.26 6.12 21.45
N GLY A 132 -8.52 6.63 20.49
CA GLY A 132 -7.14 6.20 20.21
C GLY A 132 -7.00 5.01 19.25
N PHE A 133 -8.07 4.25 19.00
CA PHE A 133 -8.09 3.27 17.92
C PHE A 133 -8.39 3.91 16.58
N THR A 134 -7.71 3.47 15.55
CA THR A 134 -7.98 3.84 14.15
C THR A 134 -7.98 2.58 13.32
N LEU A 135 -9.09 2.29 12.67
CA LEU A 135 -9.19 1.22 11.67
C LEU A 135 -9.33 1.87 10.29
N ALA A 136 -8.36 1.61 9.41
CA ALA A 136 -8.46 1.96 8.01
C ALA A 136 -8.62 0.70 7.18
N THR A 137 -9.65 0.66 6.33
CA THR A 137 -9.90 -0.41 5.36
C THR A 137 -9.94 0.20 3.96
N ASN A 138 -9.17 -0.37 3.03
CA ASN A 138 -9.01 0.18 1.70
C ASN A 138 -9.04 -0.94 0.66
N LEU A 139 -9.74 -0.70 -0.42
CA LEU A 139 -9.68 -1.46 -1.65
C LEU A 139 -8.91 -0.62 -2.67
N ALA A 140 -7.76 -1.09 -3.12
CA ALA A 140 -6.90 -0.34 -4.03
C ALA A 140 -6.17 -1.28 -4.99
N GLY A 141 -5.80 -0.75 -6.12
CA GLY A 141 -5.09 -1.48 -7.15
C GLY A 141 -4.49 -0.54 -8.19
N PHE A 142 -4.01 -1.14 -9.24
CA PHE A 142 -3.65 -0.42 -10.45
C PHE A 142 -4.14 -1.18 -11.68
N TYR A 143 -4.24 -0.49 -12.79
CA TYR A 143 -4.72 -1.00 -14.06
C TYR A 143 -3.64 -0.79 -15.13
N GLY A 144 -2.92 -1.86 -15.43
CA GLY A 144 -1.97 -1.92 -16.52
C GLY A 144 -2.63 -2.20 -17.88
N TYR A 145 -1.86 -2.08 -18.93
CA TYR A 145 -2.38 -2.07 -20.30
C TYR A 145 -2.25 -3.41 -21.02
N GLU A 146 -1.33 -4.27 -20.57
CA GLU A 146 -1.00 -5.52 -21.29
C GLU A 146 -1.87 -6.72 -20.91
N ASN A 147 -2.60 -6.65 -19.82
CA ASN A 147 -3.45 -7.74 -19.32
C ASN A 147 -2.69 -9.05 -19.05
N ASN A 148 -1.46 -8.93 -18.56
CA ASN A 148 -0.55 -10.04 -18.25
C ASN A 148 -0.42 -10.29 -16.72
N GLY A 149 -1.45 -10.00 -15.93
CA GLY A 149 -1.42 -9.98 -14.46
C GLY A 149 -1.09 -8.59 -13.88
N ASP A 150 -1.19 -7.56 -14.70
CA ASP A 150 -0.88 -6.16 -14.39
C ASP A 150 -2.09 -5.34 -13.89
N ARG A 151 -3.12 -6.02 -13.38
CA ARG A 151 -4.35 -5.39 -12.85
C ARG A 151 -4.69 -5.87 -11.44
N PRO A 152 -3.74 -5.81 -10.49
CA PRO A 152 -3.95 -6.32 -9.14
C PRO A 152 -4.96 -5.49 -8.37
N ILE A 153 -5.71 -6.15 -7.52
CA ILE A 153 -6.61 -5.54 -6.55
C ILE A 153 -6.26 -6.09 -5.17
N HIS A 154 -6.05 -5.20 -4.22
CA HIS A 154 -5.73 -5.53 -2.84
C HIS A 154 -6.74 -4.94 -1.86
N TRP A 155 -7.16 -5.74 -0.92
CA TRP A 155 -7.86 -5.29 0.27
C TRP A 155 -6.87 -5.14 1.42
N ARG A 156 -6.73 -3.92 1.92
CA ARG A 156 -5.76 -3.57 2.97
C ARG A 156 -6.49 -3.07 4.21
N ASN A 157 -6.15 -3.65 5.35
CA ASN A 157 -6.66 -3.27 6.66
C ASN A 157 -5.50 -2.85 7.55
N ASN A 158 -5.66 -1.75 8.25
CA ASN A 158 -4.66 -1.24 9.17
C ASN A 158 -5.34 -0.80 10.47
N LEU A 159 -5.14 -1.57 11.51
CA LEU A 159 -5.56 -1.23 12.86
C LEU A 159 -4.39 -0.55 13.58
N ARG A 160 -4.61 0.64 14.11
CA ARG A 160 -3.66 1.41 14.90
C ARG A 160 -4.21 1.68 16.27
N TYR A 161 -3.32 1.68 17.24
CA TYR A 161 -3.63 2.14 18.59
C TYR A 161 -2.59 3.17 19.03
N GLU A 162 -3.06 4.35 19.41
CA GLU A 162 -2.26 5.47 19.85
C GLU A 162 -2.21 5.52 21.37
N ILE A 163 -0.99 5.47 21.93
CA ILE A 163 -0.72 5.56 23.37
C ILE A 163 0.27 6.71 23.58
N LYS A 164 -0.22 7.87 24.01
CA LYS A 164 0.58 9.09 24.16
C LYS A 164 1.29 9.44 22.84
N LYS A 165 2.62 9.35 22.81
CA LYS A 165 3.47 9.63 21.64
C LYS A 165 3.86 8.36 20.86
N ASN A 166 3.23 7.23 21.11
CA ASN A 166 3.54 5.97 20.44
C ASN A 166 2.32 5.46 19.70
N ILE A 167 2.51 4.91 18.52
CA ILE A 167 1.47 4.24 17.76
C ILE A 167 1.95 2.83 17.44
N ILE A 168 1.14 1.86 17.81
CA ILE A 168 1.32 0.47 17.42
C ILE A 168 0.32 0.19 16.31
N SER A 169 0.73 -0.49 15.27
CA SER A 169 -0.15 -0.84 14.15
C SER A 169 -0.04 -2.30 13.77
N PHE A 170 -1.17 -2.87 13.40
CA PHE A 170 -1.26 -4.18 12.76
C PHE A 170 -1.85 -3.98 11.37
N ARG A 171 -1.18 -4.52 10.35
CA ARG A 171 -1.64 -4.45 8.96
C ARG A 171 -1.87 -5.85 8.42
N TYR A 172 -3.01 -6.03 7.79
CA TYR A 172 -3.37 -7.19 6.99
C TYR A 172 -3.64 -6.75 5.56
N THR A 173 -3.02 -7.43 4.58
CA THR A 173 -3.29 -7.22 3.16
C THR A 173 -3.70 -8.54 2.54
N HIS A 174 -4.75 -8.51 1.73
CA HIS A 174 -5.26 -9.63 0.95
C HIS A 174 -5.29 -9.25 -0.52
N GLY A 175 -4.55 -10.00 -1.35
CA GLY A 175 -4.60 -9.90 -2.80
C GLY A 175 -5.83 -10.61 -3.33
N MET A 176 -6.69 -9.86 -3.99
CA MET A 176 -7.98 -10.36 -4.51
C MET A 176 -7.91 -10.74 -5.98
N LYS A 177 -7.05 -10.08 -6.74
CA LYS A 177 -6.90 -10.28 -8.18
C LYS A 177 -5.43 -10.12 -8.58
N ASP A 178 -4.99 -10.89 -9.57
CA ASP A 178 -3.69 -10.92 -10.25
C ASP A 178 -2.49 -11.16 -9.31
N ASN A 179 -2.40 -10.44 -8.23
CA ASN A 179 -1.36 -10.60 -7.22
C ASN A 179 -1.95 -11.22 -5.94
N LEU A 180 -2.09 -12.54 -5.94
CA LEU A 180 -2.78 -13.30 -4.90
C LEU A 180 -1.85 -13.62 -3.74
N TYR A 181 -1.65 -12.68 -2.84
CA TYR A 181 -0.86 -12.87 -1.62
C TYR A 181 -1.57 -12.34 -0.36
N GLU A 182 -1.13 -12.81 0.77
CA GLU A 182 -1.54 -12.33 2.08
C GLU A 182 -0.32 -11.90 2.88
N THR A 183 -0.38 -10.71 3.47
CA THR A 183 0.67 -10.22 4.35
C THR A 183 0.13 -9.81 5.71
N TYR A 184 0.93 -10.06 6.73
CA TYR A 184 0.68 -9.68 8.11
C TYR A 184 1.89 -8.91 8.63
N SER A 185 1.67 -7.66 9.06
CA SER A 185 2.77 -6.79 9.46
C SER A 185 2.46 -6.10 10.79
N LEU A 186 3.48 -5.89 11.59
CA LEU A 186 3.46 -5.04 12.78
C LEU A 186 4.21 -3.75 12.48
N GLY A 187 3.73 -2.64 13.00
CA GLY A 187 4.36 -1.34 12.87
C GLY A 187 4.45 -0.62 14.19
N TYR A 188 5.47 0.17 14.33
CA TYR A 188 5.68 1.08 15.44
C TYR A 188 6.09 2.46 14.93
N ILE A 189 5.43 3.50 15.43
CA ILE A 189 5.72 4.90 15.13
C ILE A 189 5.90 5.65 16.45
N ARG A 190 7.00 6.41 16.56
CA ARG A 190 7.26 7.35 17.65
C ARG A 190 7.01 8.76 17.14
N CYS A 191 6.13 9.49 17.82
CA CYS A 191 5.93 10.93 17.62
C CYS A 191 6.78 11.71 18.65
N PHE A 192 7.43 12.75 18.23
CA PHE A 192 8.32 13.57 19.07
C PHE A 192 7.64 14.87 19.50
#